data_d04428ef937e1ce9d8356abc2b35e9ea
#
_entry.id   d04428ef937e1ce9d8356abc2b35e9ea
#
_cell.length_a   1.000
_cell.length_b   1.000
_cell.length_c   1.000
_cell.angle_alpha   90.00
_cell.angle_beta   90.00
_cell.angle_gamma   90.00
#
_symmetry.space_group_name_H-M   'P 1'
#
loop_
_entity.id
_entity.type
_entity.pdbx_description
1 polymer ?
#
loop_
_entity_poly.entity_id
_entity_poly.type
_entity_poly.pdbx_seq_one_letter_code
_entity_poly.pdbx_strand_id
1 'polypeptide(L)'
;MTNKIRAINALRPRISVLPMIDTRTLEAYVAQRANMSVADVSHALRELHFAILWFCQIGHSVKLDGLGIYTPAIDLDGTKTMNYRIDRELLRQMSIGHFMGRIENTENIGKNADELAELWDQLHPDEPVEP
;
A
#
# COMPACT_ATOMS: atom_id res chain seq x y z
N MET A 1 -0.70 4.17 32.15
CA MET A 1 -0.06 3.08 31.37
C MET A 1 -0.44 3.19 29.91
N THR A 2 0.45 2.83 29.03
CA THR A 2 0.25 2.94 27.58
C THR A 2 -0.13 1.58 26.99
N ASN A 3 -1.06 1.60 26.03
CA ASN A 3 -1.42 0.40 25.27
C ASN A 3 -0.23 -0.07 24.45
N LYS A 4 0.02 -1.39 24.42
CA LYS A 4 1.14 -2.01 23.68
C LYS A 4 1.13 -1.65 22.20
N ILE A 5 -0.04 -1.63 21.58
CA ILE A 5 -0.19 -1.29 20.15
C ILE A 5 0.26 0.15 19.88
N ARG A 6 -0.11 1.07 20.77
CA ARG A 6 0.30 2.48 20.66
C ARG A 6 1.81 2.64 20.78
N ALA A 7 2.43 1.94 21.73
CA ALA A 7 3.87 1.96 21.90
C ALA A 7 4.60 1.42 20.70
N ILE A 8 4.16 0.29 20.15
CA ILE A 8 4.74 -0.32 18.95
C ILE A 8 4.61 0.63 17.77
N ASN A 9 3.42 1.19 17.54
CA ASN A 9 3.19 2.10 16.42
C ASN A 9 4.02 3.38 16.49
N ALA A 10 4.34 3.85 17.68
CA ALA A 10 5.19 5.03 17.85
C ALA A 10 6.67 4.76 17.52
N LEU A 11 7.14 3.54 17.75
CA LEU A 11 8.57 3.19 17.67
C LEU A 11 8.94 2.35 16.45
N ARG A 12 7.98 1.72 15.78
CA ARG A 12 8.26 0.89 14.61
C ARG A 12 8.82 1.68 13.44
N PRO A 13 9.62 1.06 12.57
CA PRO A 13 9.99 1.69 11.31
C PRO A 13 8.75 1.99 10.47
N ARG A 14 8.73 3.15 9.86
CA ARG A 14 7.64 3.55 8.98
C ARG A 14 8.13 4.52 7.91
N ILE A 15 7.45 4.51 6.77
CA ILE A 15 7.72 5.43 5.69
C ILE A 15 6.98 6.74 5.94
N SER A 16 7.70 7.87 5.81
CA SER A 16 7.09 9.20 5.77
C SER A 16 6.47 9.38 4.39
N VAL A 17 5.17 9.12 4.27
CA VAL A 17 4.46 9.17 2.99
C VAL A 17 4.32 10.61 2.53
N LEU A 18 4.79 10.91 1.33
CA LEU A 18 4.63 12.20 0.67
C LEU A 18 3.17 12.41 0.25
N PRO A 19 2.77 13.64 -0.12
CA PRO A 19 1.44 13.87 -0.63
C PRO A 19 1.09 12.95 -1.79
N MET A 20 -0.18 12.50 -1.83
CA MET A 20 -0.66 11.59 -2.85
C MET A 20 -0.47 12.17 -4.25
N ILE A 21 0.05 11.34 -5.16
CA ILE A 21 0.06 11.66 -6.58
C ILE A 21 -1.33 11.40 -7.13
N ASP A 22 -1.99 12.42 -7.64
CA ASP A 22 -3.32 12.28 -8.21
C ASP A 22 -3.29 11.69 -9.63
N THR A 23 -4.47 11.36 -10.14
CA THR A 23 -4.59 10.75 -11.47
C THR A 23 -4.04 11.63 -12.57
N ARG A 24 -4.27 12.94 -12.49
CA ARG A 24 -3.78 13.87 -13.53
C ARG A 24 -2.26 13.90 -13.60
N THR A 25 -1.60 13.94 -12.46
CA THR A 25 -0.13 13.92 -12.38
C THR A 25 0.41 12.59 -12.90
N LEU A 26 -0.23 11.47 -12.53
CA LEU A 26 0.15 10.15 -13.01
C LEU A 26 0.00 10.02 -14.51
N GLU A 27 -1.12 10.48 -15.07
CA GLU A 27 -1.39 10.47 -16.51
C GLU A 27 -0.34 11.27 -17.28
N ALA A 28 0.02 12.46 -16.79
CA ALA A 28 1.04 13.28 -17.42
C ALA A 28 2.41 12.59 -17.43
N TYR A 29 2.77 11.95 -16.33
CA TYR A 29 4.02 11.18 -16.24
C TYR A 29 4.05 10.02 -17.23
N VAL A 30 2.97 9.23 -17.28
CA VAL A 30 2.87 8.09 -18.21
C VAL A 30 2.89 8.54 -19.66
N ALA A 31 2.16 9.61 -19.99
CA ALA A 31 2.09 10.17 -21.34
C ALA A 31 3.47 10.60 -21.83
N GLN A 32 4.23 11.29 -21.00
CA GLN A 32 5.57 11.74 -21.34
C GLN A 32 6.51 10.55 -21.54
N ARG A 33 6.47 9.57 -20.64
CA ARG A 33 7.34 8.40 -20.68
C ARG A 33 7.03 7.49 -21.87
N ALA A 34 5.75 7.32 -22.17
CA ALA A 34 5.28 6.43 -23.25
C ALA A 34 5.19 7.12 -24.63
N ASN A 35 5.48 8.43 -24.69
CA ASN A 35 5.33 9.24 -25.90
C ASN A 35 3.90 9.19 -26.45
N MET A 36 2.93 9.35 -25.54
CA MET A 36 1.50 9.38 -25.84
C MET A 36 0.91 10.73 -25.45
N SER A 37 -0.29 11.05 -25.96
CA SER A 37 -1.03 12.19 -25.46
C SER A 37 -1.62 11.91 -24.07
N VAL A 38 -1.77 12.93 -23.24
CA VAL A 38 -2.44 12.79 -21.94
C VAL A 38 -3.88 12.31 -22.11
N ALA A 39 -4.56 12.78 -23.16
CA ALA A 39 -5.92 12.36 -23.47
C ALA A 39 -6.02 10.86 -23.75
N ASP A 40 -5.06 10.30 -24.50
CA ASP A 40 -5.03 8.86 -24.80
C ASP A 40 -4.79 8.04 -23.54
N VAL A 41 -3.88 8.46 -22.69
CA VAL A 41 -3.62 7.78 -21.39
C VAL A 41 -4.86 7.84 -20.50
N SER A 42 -5.48 9.00 -20.38
CA SER A 42 -6.70 9.19 -19.59
C SER A 42 -7.84 8.29 -20.10
N HIS A 43 -8.02 8.24 -21.41
CA HIS A 43 -9.03 7.39 -22.02
C HIS A 43 -8.76 5.92 -21.76
N ALA A 44 -7.53 5.47 -21.94
CA ALA A 44 -7.14 4.07 -21.70
C ALA A 44 -7.37 3.64 -20.26
N LEU A 45 -7.04 4.51 -19.28
CA LEU A 45 -7.27 4.22 -17.85
C LEU A 45 -8.76 4.11 -17.54
N ARG A 46 -9.58 4.97 -18.14
CA ARG A 46 -11.03 4.91 -17.98
C ARG A 46 -11.63 3.64 -18.55
N GLU A 47 -11.19 3.25 -19.75
CA GLU A 47 -11.62 2.00 -20.38
C GLU A 47 -11.17 0.78 -19.56
N LEU A 48 -9.99 0.83 -18.97
CA LEU A 48 -9.50 -0.22 -18.07
C LEU A 48 -10.40 -0.38 -16.85
N HIS A 49 -10.82 0.74 -16.25
CA HIS A 49 -11.78 0.74 -15.15
C HIS A 49 -13.07 -0.02 -15.52
N PHE A 50 -13.66 0.31 -16.66
CA PHE A 50 -14.89 -0.34 -17.12
C PHE A 50 -14.67 -1.82 -17.45
N ALA A 51 -13.54 -2.17 -18.03
CA ALA A 51 -13.21 -3.56 -18.36
C ALA A 51 -13.06 -4.42 -17.09
N ILE A 52 -12.34 -3.93 -16.09
CA ILE A 52 -12.19 -4.64 -14.81
C ILE A 52 -13.56 -4.86 -14.16
N LEU A 53 -14.38 -3.81 -14.11
CA LEU A 53 -15.72 -3.90 -13.55
C LEU A 53 -16.58 -4.93 -14.28
N TRP A 54 -16.58 -4.87 -15.62
CA TRP A 54 -17.37 -5.78 -16.44
C TRP A 54 -17.01 -7.25 -16.20
N PHE A 55 -15.72 -7.58 -16.28
CA PHE A 55 -15.28 -8.97 -16.12
C PHE A 55 -15.50 -9.48 -14.70
N CYS A 56 -15.28 -8.64 -13.68
CA CYS A 56 -15.54 -9.04 -12.30
C CYS A 56 -17.04 -9.23 -12.03
N GLN A 57 -17.91 -8.43 -12.66
CA GLN A 57 -19.37 -8.56 -12.52
C GLN A 57 -19.90 -9.88 -13.08
N ILE A 58 -19.24 -10.45 -14.10
CA ILE A 58 -19.64 -11.77 -14.64
C ILE A 58 -18.86 -12.92 -14.00
N GLY A 59 -18.06 -12.64 -12.98
CA GLY A 59 -17.42 -13.67 -12.14
C GLY A 59 -15.98 -13.98 -12.46
N HIS A 60 -15.32 -13.25 -13.35
CA HIS A 60 -13.91 -13.47 -13.67
C HIS A 60 -12.99 -12.67 -12.74
N SER A 61 -11.86 -13.27 -12.38
CA SER A 61 -10.71 -12.51 -11.91
C SER A 61 -10.03 -11.85 -13.12
N VAL A 62 -9.45 -10.66 -12.90
CA VAL A 62 -8.74 -9.92 -13.95
C VAL A 62 -7.29 -9.75 -13.54
N LYS A 63 -6.37 -10.27 -14.34
CA LYS A 63 -4.94 -10.13 -14.13
C LYS A 63 -4.38 -9.03 -15.02
N LEU A 64 -3.66 -8.10 -14.41
CA LEU A 64 -2.86 -7.10 -15.11
C LEU A 64 -1.39 -7.40 -14.82
N ASP A 65 -0.68 -7.84 -15.86
CA ASP A 65 0.74 -8.18 -15.72
C ASP A 65 1.52 -6.96 -15.24
N GLY A 66 2.34 -7.17 -14.20
CA GLY A 66 3.12 -6.11 -13.60
C GLY A 66 2.37 -5.23 -12.60
N LEU A 67 1.06 -5.36 -12.48
CA LEU A 67 0.25 -4.59 -11.53
C LEU A 67 -0.36 -5.49 -10.45
N GLY A 68 -1.21 -6.44 -10.84
CA GLY A 68 -1.85 -7.31 -9.86
C GLY A 68 -3.09 -8.01 -10.39
N ILE A 69 -3.87 -8.57 -9.47
CA ILE A 69 -5.06 -9.35 -9.78
C ILE A 69 -6.24 -8.78 -9.02
N TYR A 70 -7.35 -8.53 -9.72
CA TYR A 70 -8.63 -8.16 -9.15
C TYR A 70 -9.54 -9.37 -9.14
N THR A 71 -10.08 -9.73 -7.97
CA THR A 71 -10.93 -10.92 -7.81
C THR A 71 -12.27 -10.53 -7.19
N PRO A 72 -13.41 -10.91 -7.79
CA PRO A 72 -14.71 -10.65 -7.19
C PRO A 72 -14.90 -11.47 -5.91
N ALA A 73 -15.58 -10.90 -4.94
CA ALA A 73 -15.86 -11.55 -3.66
C ALA A 73 -17.26 -11.16 -3.17
N ILE A 74 -17.75 -11.87 -2.17
CA ILE A 74 -19.04 -11.58 -1.55
C ILE A 74 -18.91 -11.71 -0.04
N ASP A 75 -19.52 -10.77 0.69
CA ASP A 75 -19.54 -10.80 2.15
C ASP A 75 -20.69 -11.64 2.68
N LEU A 76 -20.69 -11.89 3.98
CA LEU A 76 -21.74 -12.70 4.63
C LEU A 76 -23.13 -12.07 4.51
N ASP A 77 -23.22 -10.75 4.39
CA ASP A 77 -24.49 -10.03 4.21
C ASP A 77 -24.94 -9.97 2.74
N GLY A 78 -24.19 -10.57 1.83
CA GLY A 78 -24.49 -10.57 0.41
C GLY A 78 -23.93 -9.39 -0.36
N THR A 79 -23.21 -8.49 0.28
CA THR A 79 -22.55 -7.35 -0.41
C THR A 79 -21.43 -7.85 -1.29
N LYS A 80 -21.46 -7.51 -2.57
CA LYS A 80 -20.41 -7.87 -3.52
C LYS A 80 -19.27 -6.87 -3.39
N THR A 81 -18.06 -7.40 -3.42
CA THR A 81 -16.83 -6.60 -3.29
C THR A 81 -15.76 -7.14 -4.23
N MET A 82 -14.59 -6.55 -4.18
CA MET A 82 -13.46 -6.91 -5.04
C MET A 82 -12.19 -6.89 -4.22
N ASN A 83 -11.43 -7.97 -4.28
CA ASN A 83 -10.11 -8.05 -3.64
C ASN A 83 -9.04 -7.75 -4.69
N TYR A 84 -8.02 -7.01 -4.27
CA TYR A 84 -6.85 -6.72 -5.10
C TYR A 84 -5.61 -7.34 -4.47
N ARG A 85 -4.84 -8.06 -5.29
CA ARG A 85 -3.55 -8.59 -4.86
C ARG A 85 -2.45 -8.04 -5.76
N ILE A 86 -1.48 -7.37 -5.16
CA ILE A 86 -0.35 -6.76 -5.87
C ILE A 86 0.49 -7.83 -6.58
N ASP A 87 1.00 -7.49 -7.77
CA ASP A 87 1.92 -8.34 -8.52
C ASP A 87 3.19 -8.63 -7.72
N ARG A 88 3.62 -9.88 -7.74
CA ARG A 88 4.80 -10.34 -6.98
C ARG A 88 6.07 -9.63 -7.41
N GLU A 89 6.26 -9.43 -8.71
CA GLU A 89 7.47 -8.78 -9.22
C GLU A 89 7.49 -7.30 -8.84
N LEU A 90 6.34 -6.62 -8.92
CA LEU A 90 6.22 -5.23 -8.48
C LEU A 90 6.59 -5.11 -7.00
N LEU A 91 6.05 -6.00 -6.17
CA LEU A 91 6.33 -6.02 -4.73
C LEU A 91 7.81 -6.32 -4.46
N ARG A 92 8.39 -7.29 -5.18
CA ARG A 92 9.81 -7.65 -5.05
C ARG A 92 10.70 -6.47 -5.40
N GLN A 93 10.43 -5.78 -6.50
CA GLN A 93 11.20 -4.60 -6.91
C GLN A 93 11.12 -3.48 -5.86
N MET A 94 9.96 -3.30 -5.23
CA MET A 94 9.82 -2.35 -4.13
C MET A 94 10.65 -2.76 -2.92
N SER A 95 10.69 -4.06 -2.59
CA SER A 95 11.38 -4.58 -1.41
C SER A 95 12.90 -4.55 -1.52
N ILE A 96 13.44 -4.90 -2.71
CA ILE A 96 14.90 -5.01 -2.92
C ILE A 96 15.50 -3.75 -3.55
N GLY A 97 14.68 -2.88 -4.15
CA GLY A 97 15.14 -1.66 -4.78
C GLY A 97 15.66 -0.65 -3.77
N HIS A 98 16.42 0.33 -4.28
CA HIS A 98 16.88 1.44 -3.45
C HIS A 98 15.72 2.36 -3.13
N PHE A 99 15.38 2.48 -1.85
CA PHE A 99 14.32 3.37 -1.39
C PHE A 99 14.86 4.79 -1.25
N MET A 100 14.30 5.72 -1.99
CA MET A 100 14.74 7.13 -2.04
C MET A 100 13.93 8.05 -1.12
N GLY A 101 12.90 7.52 -0.47
CA GLY A 101 12.08 8.27 0.46
C GLY A 101 12.69 8.33 1.86
N ARG A 102 11.91 8.82 2.82
CA ARG A 102 12.32 8.91 4.21
C ARG A 102 11.68 7.79 5.03
N ILE A 103 12.50 7.11 5.82
CA ILE A 103 12.06 6.11 6.79
C ILE A 103 12.27 6.67 8.19
N GLU A 104 11.22 6.69 9.00
CA GLU A 104 11.29 7.06 10.41
C GLU A 104 11.60 5.83 11.26
N ASN A 105 12.30 6.05 12.39
CA ASN A 105 12.67 5.00 13.35
C ASN A 105 13.53 3.89 12.72
N THR A 106 14.47 4.26 11.85
CA THR A 106 15.37 3.31 11.18
C THR A 106 16.17 2.49 12.15
N GLU A 107 16.53 3.05 13.31
CA GLU A 107 17.26 2.38 14.39
C GLU A 107 16.49 1.18 14.97
N ASN A 108 15.19 1.12 14.75
CA ASN A 108 14.34 0.06 15.27
C ASN A 108 14.05 -1.05 14.24
N ILE A 109 14.64 -0.97 13.04
CA ILE A 109 14.49 -2.02 12.02
C ILE A 109 15.03 -3.34 12.58
N GLY A 110 14.23 -4.40 12.47
CA GLY A 110 14.58 -5.74 12.96
C GLY A 110 14.10 -6.04 14.38
N LYS A 111 13.58 -5.05 15.11
CA LYS A 111 13.01 -5.28 16.44
C LYS A 111 11.61 -5.87 16.34
N ASN A 112 11.32 -6.86 17.19
CA ASN A 112 9.98 -7.43 17.29
C ASN A 112 9.08 -6.58 18.21
N ALA A 113 7.81 -6.99 18.33
CA ALA A 113 6.83 -6.26 19.13
C ALA A 113 7.24 -6.14 20.61
N ASP A 114 7.79 -7.20 21.18
CA ASP A 114 8.20 -7.21 22.59
C ASP A 114 9.41 -6.30 22.83
N GLU A 115 10.38 -6.32 21.92
CA GLU A 115 11.55 -5.43 21.99
C GLU A 115 11.14 -3.95 21.88
N LEU A 116 10.17 -3.63 21.04
CA LEU A 116 9.64 -2.27 20.92
C LEU A 116 8.90 -1.85 22.17
N ALA A 117 8.14 -2.75 22.79
CA ALA A 117 7.47 -2.48 24.06
C ALA A 117 8.47 -2.21 25.18
N GLU A 118 9.53 -3.00 25.27
CA GLU A 118 10.63 -2.77 26.24
C GLU A 118 11.32 -1.43 26.00
N LEU A 119 11.58 -1.09 24.73
CA LEU A 119 12.18 0.20 24.38
C LEU A 119 11.27 1.36 24.81
N TRP A 120 9.95 1.22 24.63
CA TRP A 120 9.00 2.22 25.09
C TRP A 120 9.11 2.44 26.61
N ASP A 121 9.18 1.34 27.38
CA ASP A 121 9.31 1.43 28.85
C ASP A 121 10.60 2.14 29.27
N GLN A 122 11.69 1.93 28.54
CA GLN A 122 12.96 2.61 28.80
C GLN A 122 12.89 4.11 28.48
N LEU A 123 12.19 4.49 27.41
CA LEU A 123 12.07 5.88 26.97
C LEU A 123 10.99 6.65 27.73
N HIS A 124 9.98 5.94 28.26
CA HIS A 124 8.83 6.54 28.93
C HIS A 124 8.57 5.84 30.28
N PRO A 125 9.48 6.00 31.26
CA PRO A 125 9.30 5.32 32.54
C PRO A 125 8.05 5.75 33.32
N ASP A 126 7.51 6.94 33.01
CA ASP A 126 6.28 7.45 33.62
C ASP A 126 5.01 6.86 32.97
N GLU A 127 5.13 6.24 31.84
CA GLU A 127 3.99 5.73 31.07
C GLU A 127 4.31 4.35 30.46
N PRO A 128 4.55 3.33 31.32
CA PRO A 128 4.95 2.02 30.83
C PRO A 128 3.82 1.31 30.05
N VAL A 129 4.19 0.33 29.26
CA VAL A 129 3.22 -0.52 28.54
C VAL A 129 2.42 -1.35 29.55
N GLU A 130 1.13 -1.46 29.32
CA GLU A 130 0.25 -2.31 30.12
C GLU A 130 0.68 -3.78 30.04
N PRO A 131 0.68 -4.51 31.16
CA PRO A 131 1.03 -5.92 31.20
C PRO A 131 0.07 -6.82 30.42
#